data_226d6190dd26cf5bca201b7d6b5b5ac0
#
_entry.id   226d6190dd26cf5bca201b7d6b5b5ac0
#
_cell.length_a   1.000
_cell.length_b   1.000
_cell.length_c   1.000
_cell.angle_alpha   90.00
_cell.angle_beta   90.00
_cell.angle_gamma   90.00
#
_symmetry.space_group_name_H-M   'P 1'
#
loop_
_entity.id
_entity.type
_entity.pdbx_description
1 polymer ?
#
loop_
_entity_poly.entity_id
_entity_poly.type
_entity_poly.pdbx_seq_one_letter_code
_entity_poly.pdbx_strand_id
1 'polypeptide(L)'
;MVQLSSLAGLFPHPYLAAYSASKAALQTFTLALQEELRQSDSQVQLGLYILGPVQTAIFPQKLVEALGGSRLQMKPEKVAQQLIRFIERDTSYTVIGLRYRLLVLLGRLLPQRWIIRVLARYLRKGLN
;
A
#
# COMPACT_ATOMS: atom_id res chain seq x y z
N MET A 1 14.94 -6.06 -8.54
CA MET A 1 14.82 -5.06 -7.42
C MET A 1 13.37 -5.01 -6.95
N VAL A 2 13.12 -4.81 -5.66
CA VAL A 2 11.77 -4.80 -5.07
C VAL A 2 11.53 -3.51 -4.30
N GLN A 3 10.40 -2.85 -4.58
CA GLN A 3 9.93 -1.68 -3.86
C GLN A 3 8.63 -2.02 -3.10
N LEU A 4 8.61 -1.72 -1.81
CA LEU A 4 7.45 -1.93 -0.94
C LEU A 4 6.77 -0.61 -0.62
N SER A 5 5.55 -0.46 -1.10
CA SER A 5 4.73 0.70 -0.84
C SER A 5 3.50 0.33 0.00
N SER A 6 2.55 1.23 0.12
CA SER A 6 1.37 1.11 0.99
C SER A 6 0.11 1.57 0.28
N LEU A 7 -1.03 1.06 0.74
CA LEU A 7 -2.35 1.60 0.37
C LEU A 7 -2.47 3.10 0.66
N ALA A 8 -1.72 3.61 1.65
CA ALA A 8 -1.67 5.03 1.95
C ALA A 8 -1.06 5.89 0.82
N GLY A 9 -0.33 5.29 -0.10
CA GLY A 9 0.13 5.96 -1.32
C GLY A 9 -0.93 6.02 -2.42
N LEU A 10 -1.94 5.13 -2.39
CA LEU A 10 -3.08 5.16 -3.32
C LEU A 10 -4.23 6.03 -2.80
N PHE A 11 -4.47 5.97 -1.50
CA PHE A 11 -5.52 6.72 -0.82
C PHE A 11 -4.88 7.57 0.29
N PRO A 12 -4.89 8.92 0.16
CA PRO A 12 -4.31 9.78 1.18
C PRO A 12 -4.98 9.58 2.54
N HIS A 13 -4.17 9.33 3.55
CA HIS A 13 -4.64 9.11 4.92
C HIS A 13 -4.48 10.42 5.72
N PRO A 14 -5.59 11.04 6.18
CA PRO A 14 -5.53 12.14 7.13
C PRO A 14 -4.70 11.75 8.37
N TYR A 15 -4.02 12.70 8.97
CA TYR A 15 -3.06 12.53 10.08
C TYR A 15 -1.77 11.74 9.74
N LEU A 16 -1.67 11.21 8.50
CA LEU A 16 -0.51 10.52 7.95
C LEU A 16 -0.07 11.13 6.62
N ALA A 17 -0.26 12.43 6.42
CA ALA A 17 -0.07 13.10 5.14
C ALA A 17 1.35 12.92 4.58
N ALA A 18 2.39 13.13 5.40
CA ALA A 18 3.79 12.95 4.98
C ALA A 18 4.10 11.49 4.60
N TYR A 19 3.58 10.52 5.37
CA TYR A 19 3.71 9.10 5.05
C TYR A 19 3.01 8.76 3.73
N SER A 20 1.77 9.23 3.54
CA SER A 20 1.01 9.03 2.29
C SER A 20 1.75 9.63 1.09
N ALA A 21 2.26 10.85 1.23
CA ALA A 21 3.03 11.52 0.19
C ALA A 21 4.31 10.75 -0.17
N SER A 22 5.07 10.27 0.81
CA SER A 22 6.28 9.47 0.58
C SER A 22 5.99 8.16 -0.16
N LYS A 23 4.88 7.49 0.19
CA LYS A 23 4.47 6.25 -0.45
C LYS A 23 3.89 6.47 -1.85
N ALA A 24 3.19 7.57 -2.08
CA ALA A 24 2.72 7.97 -3.41
C ALA A 24 3.90 8.32 -4.33
N ALA A 25 4.86 9.08 -3.85
CA ALA A 25 6.09 9.39 -4.58
C ALA A 25 6.85 8.13 -5.00
N LEU A 26 7.03 7.18 -4.05
CA LEU A 26 7.66 5.88 -4.34
C LEU A 26 6.91 5.10 -5.42
N GLN A 27 5.57 5.08 -5.39
CA GLN A 27 4.77 4.40 -6.40
C GLN A 27 4.93 5.02 -7.78
N THR A 28 4.78 6.34 -7.88
CA THR A 28 4.90 7.06 -9.15
C THR A 28 6.30 6.92 -9.73
N PHE A 29 7.33 7.11 -8.91
CA PHE A 29 8.72 6.92 -9.32
C PHE A 29 8.98 5.50 -9.86
N THR A 30 8.54 4.49 -9.11
CA THR A 30 8.77 3.09 -9.50
C THR A 30 8.07 2.74 -10.80
N LEU A 31 6.83 3.17 -11.00
CA LEU A 31 6.07 2.90 -12.22
C LEU A 31 6.71 3.60 -13.45
N ALA A 32 7.17 4.83 -13.30
CA ALA A 32 7.88 5.54 -14.36
C ALA A 32 9.21 4.83 -14.71
N LEU A 33 9.99 4.48 -13.69
CA LEU A 33 11.27 3.80 -13.87
C LEU A 33 11.11 2.40 -14.49
N GLN A 34 10.05 1.67 -14.16
CA GLN A 34 9.75 0.39 -14.83
C GLN A 34 9.63 0.54 -16.33
N GLU A 35 8.93 1.59 -16.78
CA GLU A 35 8.76 1.85 -18.22
C GLU A 35 10.06 2.30 -18.88
N GLU A 36 10.86 3.14 -18.23
CA GLU A 36 12.18 3.54 -18.73
C GLU A 36 13.12 2.33 -18.88
N LEU A 37 13.16 1.44 -17.89
CA LEU A 37 13.95 0.22 -17.95
C LEU A 37 13.49 -0.71 -19.08
N ARG A 38 12.19 -0.82 -19.31
CA ARG A 38 11.63 -1.62 -20.39
C ARG A 38 12.04 -1.07 -21.76
N GLN A 39 12.05 0.26 -21.93
CA GLN A 39 12.44 0.90 -23.20
C GLN A 39 13.94 0.86 -23.47
N SER A 40 14.77 0.74 -22.44
CA SER A 40 16.23 0.67 -22.55
C SER A 40 16.77 -0.76 -22.72
N ASP A 41 15.91 -1.76 -22.92
CA ASP A 41 16.28 -3.19 -22.97
C ASP A 41 17.11 -3.64 -21.75
N SER A 42 16.87 -3.01 -20.60
CA SER A 42 17.55 -3.32 -19.36
C SER A 42 17.18 -4.71 -18.83
N GLN A 43 18.17 -5.46 -18.35
CA GLN A 43 17.95 -6.73 -17.66
C GLN A 43 17.48 -6.57 -16.21
N VAL A 44 17.39 -5.32 -15.73
CA VAL A 44 16.91 -5.03 -14.36
C VAL A 44 15.41 -5.16 -14.29
N GLN A 45 14.94 -6.11 -13.49
CA GLN A 45 13.53 -6.25 -13.16
C GLN A 45 13.21 -5.47 -11.87
N LEU A 46 12.21 -4.59 -11.94
CA LEU A 46 11.75 -3.77 -10.83
C LEU A 46 10.31 -4.11 -10.49
N GLY A 47 10.07 -4.62 -9.28
CA GLY A 47 8.73 -4.94 -8.77
C GLY A 47 8.22 -3.90 -7.78
N LEU A 48 6.96 -3.48 -7.91
CA LEU A 48 6.26 -2.61 -6.97
C LEU A 48 5.12 -3.38 -6.29
N TYR A 49 5.22 -3.54 -4.98
CA TYR A 49 4.22 -4.26 -4.20
C TYR A 49 3.57 -3.33 -3.17
N ILE A 50 2.25 -3.21 -3.26
CA ILE A 50 1.43 -2.36 -2.40
C ILE A 50 0.94 -3.18 -1.21
N LEU A 51 1.33 -2.78 -0.02
CA LEU A 51 0.94 -3.46 1.22
C LEU A 51 -0.28 -2.78 1.85
N GLY A 52 -1.22 -3.61 2.33
CA GLY A 52 -2.18 -3.19 3.34
C GLY A 52 -1.54 -3.13 4.74
N PRO A 53 -2.33 -2.94 5.80
CA PRO A 53 -1.84 -3.00 7.17
C PRO A 53 -1.19 -4.34 7.48
N VAL A 54 0.03 -4.30 8.03
CA VAL A 54 0.81 -5.47 8.46
C VAL A 54 1.06 -5.36 9.96
N GLN A 55 1.05 -6.50 10.66
CA GLN A 55 1.34 -6.58 12.10
C GLN A 55 2.82 -6.30 12.35
N THR A 56 3.14 -5.02 12.52
CA THR A 56 4.49 -4.53 12.80
C THR A 56 4.42 -3.37 13.80
N ALA A 57 5.54 -3.06 14.45
CA ALA A 57 5.65 -1.96 15.39
C ALA A 57 5.84 -0.58 14.72
N ILE A 58 5.58 -0.47 13.40
CA ILE A 58 5.83 0.78 12.65
C ILE A 58 4.87 1.92 13.05
N PHE A 59 3.68 1.59 13.54
CA PHE A 59 2.69 2.54 14.00
C PHE A 59 2.36 2.37 15.48
N PRO A 60 2.06 3.45 16.22
CA PRO A 60 1.55 3.37 17.56
C PRO A 60 0.26 2.54 17.63
N GLN A 61 0.08 1.77 18.71
CA GLN A 61 -1.07 0.86 18.87
C GLN A 61 -2.42 1.57 18.74
N LYS A 62 -2.57 2.79 19.28
CA LYS A 62 -3.78 3.61 19.10
C LYS A 62 -4.14 3.84 17.64
N LEU A 63 -3.13 4.10 16.79
CA LEU A 63 -3.35 4.29 15.35
C LEU A 63 -3.74 2.98 14.67
N VAL A 64 -3.14 1.86 15.08
CA VAL A 64 -3.50 0.52 14.59
C VAL A 64 -4.95 0.20 14.91
N GLU A 65 -5.41 0.50 16.11
CA GLU A 65 -6.80 0.30 16.54
C GLU A 65 -7.76 1.20 15.73
N ALA A 66 -7.38 2.46 15.50
CA ALA A 66 -8.12 3.39 14.66
C ALA A 66 -8.23 2.94 13.19
N LEU A 67 -7.25 2.21 12.69
CA LEU A 67 -7.24 1.63 11.34
C LEU A 67 -7.95 0.28 11.23
N GLY A 68 -8.68 -0.15 12.28
CA GLY A 68 -9.46 -1.39 12.28
C GLY A 68 -8.84 -2.54 13.09
N GLY A 69 -7.80 -2.25 13.87
CA GLY A 69 -7.15 -3.18 14.78
C GLY A 69 -6.45 -4.35 14.09
N SER A 70 -6.10 -5.37 14.88
CA SER A 70 -5.35 -6.55 14.41
C SER A 70 -6.11 -7.39 13.37
N ARG A 71 -7.44 -7.31 13.33
CA ARG A 71 -8.28 -8.07 12.37
C ARG A 71 -8.05 -7.66 10.92
N LEU A 72 -7.70 -6.41 10.66
CA LEU A 72 -7.40 -5.92 9.33
C LEU A 72 -5.93 -6.07 8.96
N GLN A 73 -5.06 -6.35 9.90
CA GLN A 73 -3.64 -6.53 9.64
C GLN A 73 -3.34 -7.92 9.08
N MET A 74 -2.39 -7.99 8.17
CA MET A 74 -1.80 -9.25 7.70
C MET A 74 -0.63 -9.64 8.59
N LYS A 75 -0.44 -10.93 8.81
CA LYS A 75 0.77 -11.45 9.46
C LYS A 75 1.99 -11.25 8.56
N PRO A 76 3.14 -10.81 9.08
CA PRO A 76 4.35 -10.60 8.28
C PRO A 76 4.77 -11.83 7.47
N GLU A 77 4.61 -13.02 8.03
CA GLU A 77 4.97 -14.29 7.37
C GLU A 77 4.11 -14.53 6.11
N LYS A 78 2.80 -14.21 6.18
CA LYS A 78 1.91 -14.31 5.01
C LYS A 78 2.24 -13.29 3.94
N VAL A 79 2.64 -12.09 4.34
CA VAL A 79 3.10 -11.04 3.40
C VAL A 79 4.37 -11.51 2.70
N ALA A 80 5.36 -12.00 3.44
CA ALA A 80 6.61 -12.51 2.90
C ALA A 80 6.39 -13.66 1.90
N GLN A 81 5.55 -14.64 2.25
CA GLN A 81 5.20 -15.74 1.35
C GLN A 81 4.56 -15.28 0.05
N GLN A 82 3.66 -14.29 0.12
CA GLN A 82 3.04 -13.74 -1.09
C GLN A 82 4.04 -12.95 -1.93
N LEU A 83 4.92 -12.16 -1.29
CA LEU A 83 5.97 -11.42 -1.98
C LEU A 83 6.89 -12.36 -2.77
N ILE A 84 7.38 -13.43 -2.14
CA ILE A 84 8.23 -14.43 -2.80
C ILE A 84 7.53 -14.99 -4.03
N ARG A 85 6.27 -15.43 -3.90
CA ARG A 85 5.49 -15.97 -5.03
C ARG A 85 5.33 -14.98 -6.18
N PHE A 86 5.16 -13.69 -5.90
CA PHE A 86 5.03 -12.67 -6.94
C PHE A 86 6.36 -12.35 -7.60
N ILE A 87 7.46 -12.37 -6.84
CA ILE A 87 8.82 -12.22 -7.36
C ILE A 87 9.17 -13.40 -8.28
N GLU A 88 8.90 -14.63 -7.86
CA GLU A 88 9.12 -15.85 -8.65
C GLU A 88 8.28 -15.88 -9.95
N ARG A 89 7.16 -15.17 -9.99
CA ARG A 89 6.30 -15.05 -11.17
C ARG A 89 6.56 -13.81 -12.01
N ASP A 90 7.65 -13.11 -11.77
CA ASP A 90 8.03 -11.86 -12.44
C ASP A 90 6.91 -10.81 -12.45
N THR A 91 6.10 -10.79 -11.38
CA THR A 91 5.01 -9.83 -11.26
C THR A 91 5.58 -8.44 -10.96
N SER A 92 5.48 -7.53 -11.92
CA SER A 92 6.02 -6.16 -11.78
C SER A 92 5.20 -5.24 -10.89
N TYR A 93 3.89 -5.51 -10.72
CA TYR A 93 3.00 -4.69 -9.88
C TYR A 93 1.88 -5.53 -9.27
N THR A 94 1.66 -5.41 -7.96
CA THR A 94 0.46 -5.97 -7.34
C THR A 94 0.17 -5.39 -5.96
N VAL A 95 -1.10 -5.49 -5.55
CA VAL A 95 -1.53 -5.25 -4.16
C VAL A 95 -1.53 -6.57 -3.42
N ILE A 96 -0.84 -6.64 -2.28
CA ILE A 96 -0.73 -7.85 -1.47
C ILE A 96 -2.03 -8.08 -0.68
N GLY A 97 -2.59 -9.29 -0.85
CA GLY A 97 -3.84 -9.71 -0.20
C GLY A 97 -5.10 -9.41 -1.02
N LEU A 98 -5.90 -10.45 -1.26
CA LEU A 98 -7.09 -10.38 -2.11
C LEU A 98 -8.09 -9.32 -1.64
N ARG A 99 -8.35 -9.24 -0.34
CA ARG A 99 -9.26 -8.23 0.24
C ARG A 99 -8.82 -6.80 -0.05
N TYR A 100 -7.52 -6.53 -0.07
CA TYR A 100 -6.98 -5.20 -0.39
C TYR A 100 -7.02 -4.89 -1.87
N ARG A 101 -6.88 -5.90 -2.74
CA ARG A 101 -7.13 -5.74 -4.19
C ARG A 101 -8.55 -5.31 -4.46
N LEU A 102 -9.53 -5.97 -3.82
CA LEU A 102 -10.95 -5.61 -3.92
C LEU A 102 -11.20 -4.20 -3.38
N LEU A 103 -10.60 -3.85 -2.24
CA LEU A 103 -10.72 -2.53 -1.64
C LEU A 103 -10.15 -1.43 -2.57
N VAL A 104 -9.01 -1.67 -3.20
CA VAL A 104 -8.41 -0.75 -4.18
C VAL A 104 -9.31 -0.61 -5.41
N LEU A 105 -9.82 -1.72 -5.92
CA LEU A 105 -10.72 -1.71 -7.09
C LEU A 105 -11.99 -0.89 -6.80
N LEU A 106 -12.65 -1.14 -5.68
CA LEU A 106 -13.84 -0.41 -5.26
C LEU A 106 -13.52 1.06 -4.95
N GLY A 107 -12.40 1.32 -4.29
CA GLY A 107 -11.96 2.68 -3.98
C GLY A 107 -11.68 3.54 -5.21
N ARG A 108 -11.22 2.94 -6.31
CA ARG A 108 -11.02 3.65 -7.58
C ARG A 108 -12.33 4.11 -8.25
N LEU A 109 -13.44 3.48 -7.91
CA LEU A 109 -14.78 3.86 -8.41
C LEU A 109 -15.41 4.99 -7.62
N LEU A 110 -14.87 5.33 -6.45
CA LEU A 110 -15.41 6.35 -5.56
C LEU A 110 -14.64 7.67 -5.69
N PRO A 111 -15.32 8.82 -5.54
CA PRO A 111 -14.62 10.09 -5.49
C PRO A 111 -13.60 10.14 -4.36
N GLN A 112 -12.35 10.47 -4.67
CA GLN A 112 -11.25 10.48 -3.71
C GLN A 112 -11.55 11.33 -2.46
N ARG A 113 -12.21 12.49 -2.64
CA ARG A 113 -12.63 13.36 -1.53
C ARG A 113 -13.57 12.67 -0.54
N TRP A 114 -14.42 11.77 -1.02
CA TRP A 114 -15.32 11.00 -0.17
C TRP A 114 -14.55 9.98 0.67
N ILE A 115 -13.61 9.26 0.05
CA ILE A 115 -12.73 8.30 0.76
C ILE A 115 -11.94 9.01 1.86
N ILE A 116 -11.34 10.16 1.54
CA ILE A 116 -10.57 10.95 2.52
C ILE A 116 -11.44 11.38 3.70
N ARG A 117 -12.69 11.82 3.45
CA ARG A 117 -13.62 12.21 4.53
C ARG A 117 -14.00 11.03 5.43
N VAL A 118 -14.24 9.86 4.85
CA VAL A 118 -14.54 8.64 5.61
C VAL A 118 -13.34 8.24 6.47
N LEU A 119 -12.15 8.20 5.88
CA LEU A 119 -10.90 7.91 6.60
C LEU A 119 -10.64 8.94 7.71
N ALA A 120 -10.87 10.23 7.47
CA ALA A 120 -10.70 11.27 8.49
C ALA A 120 -11.61 11.06 9.70
N ARG A 121 -12.88 10.69 9.48
CA ARG A 121 -13.82 10.40 10.57
C ARG A 121 -13.40 9.18 11.39
N TYR A 122 -12.92 8.14 10.70
CA TYR A 122 -12.47 6.90 11.33
C TYR A 122 -11.22 7.13 12.20
N LEU A 123 -10.20 7.75 11.62
CA LEU A 123 -8.93 8.02 12.29
C LEU A 123 -9.08 9.00 13.46
N ARG A 124 -9.93 10.03 13.32
CA ARG A 124 -10.18 10.97 14.42
C ARG A 124 -10.78 10.31 15.66
N LYS A 125 -11.66 9.33 15.49
CA LYS A 125 -12.26 8.58 16.60
C LYS A 125 -11.25 7.73 17.37
N GLY A 126 -10.22 7.25 16.72
CA GLY A 126 -9.20 6.41 17.35
C GLY A 126 -8.00 7.19 17.92
N LEU A 127 -7.87 8.47 17.56
CA LEU A 127 -6.78 9.32 18.07
C LEU A 127 -7.18 10.15 19.31
N ASN A 128 -8.48 10.27 19.61
CA ASN A 128 -9.02 10.85 20.82
C ASN A 128 -9.24 9.77 21.88
#